data_65e2b6ed98dc5e937112dd75e84cf122
#
_entry.id   65e2b6ed98dc5e937112dd75e84cf122
#
_cell.length_a   1.000
_cell.length_b   1.000
_cell.length_c   1.000
_cell.angle_alpha   90.00
_cell.angle_beta   90.00
_cell.angle_gamma   90.00
#
_symmetry.space_group_name_H-M   'P 1'
#
loop_
_entity.id
_entity.type
_entity.pdbx_description
1 polymer ?
#
loop_
_entity_poly.entity_id
_entity_poly.type
_entity_poly.pdbx_seq_one_letter_code
_entity_poly.pdbx_strand_id
1 'polypeptide(L)'
;MFHEIKKGYKLDSYKLDNVSKLYLGDQKIDMPPKEMFARYREEDPVKLREVAEYCIKDTLLPHKLMKKLCTLLNLVEMAKATWVPVPFLVERGQQIKVFSQLTKKARELGFMVPTIRYGAIPEEPYEGATVLDAQKGAYYTPITALDFEALYPSIMMAHNLCYSSYVMDEKKYGNIPGINYEVFNIGDRTYKFAQDVPSLLPNILMELKQFRKQAKRDMAAATGFMKEVYNGKQLAYKISMNSVYGFTGAGKGILPCVPIASTTTCKGRSMIEETKNYVEANFPGAKVRYGDTDSVMVEFDVGDRKGEDAIAYSWEVGERAAEECSALFKKPNNLELEKVYWPYFLYSKKRYAAKLWTKGKDDKMHMDYIDVKGLQIVRRDNTPHMREVCKELLDVVLTSSDPGPPKELAKERAIELLSGDIPNEKLILSQGLSDTYKVGGKNVSVTSPESININQSHVQVVTKMRERKPGSEPQSGDRVPYILTKTTDPKAKAYEKAEDPKYVEEHGIPVDYHYYFLNKFLNPVCDLLDPLYENVKEEIFGEIINQHKPPKPKKEPSLSGMKKDELVAECKRLGLDESGTLVILRGRLKESRMKKQQSVEDLFKNYEQSTSKNEPL
;
A
#
# COMPACT_ATOMS: atom_id res chain seq x y z
N MET A 1 22.04 -1.51 -4.95
CA MET A 1 21.08 -0.43 -5.30
C MET A 1 19.64 -0.94 -5.52
N PHE A 2 19.39 -1.89 -6.42
CA PHE A 2 18.01 -2.37 -6.70
C PHE A 2 17.24 -2.77 -5.42
N HIS A 3 17.81 -3.62 -4.57
CA HIS A 3 17.16 -4.06 -3.33
C HIS A 3 16.90 -2.92 -2.34
N GLU A 4 17.80 -1.96 -2.22
CA GLU A 4 17.64 -0.81 -1.32
C GLU A 4 16.55 0.14 -1.82
N ILE A 5 16.51 0.40 -3.14
CA ILE A 5 15.45 1.22 -3.72
C ILE A 5 14.09 0.53 -3.60
N LYS A 6 14.02 -0.79 -3.86
CA LYS A 6 12.78 -1.56 -3.75
C LYS A 6 12.23 -1.61 -2.31
N LYS A 7 13.12 -1.65 -1.30
CA LYS A 7 12.74 -1.60 0.13
C LYS A 7 12.33 -0.21 0.59
N GLY A 8 13.07 0.83 0.17
CA GLY A 8 12.92 2.18 0.69
C GLY A 8 11.92 3.06 -0.05
N TYR A 9 11.65 2.77 -1.32
CA TYR A 9 10.88 3.66 -2.20
C TYR A 9 9.78 2.91 -2.96
N LYS A 10 8.59 3.52 -2.99
CA LYS A 10 7.43 2.97 -3.72
C LYS A 10 7.36 3.59 -5.10
N LEU A 11 7.96 2.94 -6.11
CA LEU A 11 8.01 3.40 -7.49
C LEU A 11 7.14 2.56 -8.40
N ASP A 12 6.67 3.13 -9.50
CA ASP A 12 5.91 2.42 -10.53
C ASP A 12 6.81 1.48 -11.36
N SER A 13 8.09 1.84 -11.49
CA SER A 13 9.11 0.98 -12.13
C SER A 13 10.45 1.11 -11.38
N TYR A 14 11.11 -0.03 -11.18
CA TYR A 14 12.45 -0.11 -10.57
C TYR A 14 13.57 -0.30 -11.60
N LYS A 15 13.27 -0.16 -12.90
CA LYS A 15 14.30 -0.17 -13.95
C LYS A 15 15.25 1.02 -13.76
N LEU A 16 16.53 0.79 -14.05
CA LEU A 16 17.60 1.78 -13.84
C LEU A 16 17.27 3.12 -14.51
N ASP A 17 16.72 3.08 -15.72
CA ASP A 17 16.32 4.27 -16.45
C ASP A 17 15.31 5.13 -15.69
N ASN A 18 14.21 4.52 -15.25
CA ASN A 18 13.15 5.22 -14.50
C ASN A 18 13.65 5.80 -13.17
N VAL A 19 14.45 5.02 -12.44
CA VAL A 19 15.02 5.44 -11.15
C VAL A 19 15.99 6.60 -11.34
N SER A 20 16.86 6.52 -12.36
CA SER A 20 17.84 7.57 -12.67
C SER A 20 17.17 8.85 -13.12
N LYS A 21 16.15 8.76 -13.97
CA LYS A 21 15.35 9.92 -14.39
C LYS A 21 14.71 10.63 -13.20
N LEU A 22 14.13 9.86 -12.26
CA LEU A 22 13.42 10.41 -11.11
C LEU A 22 14.37 11.09 -10.10
N TYR A 23 15.51 10.47 -9.77
CA TYR A 23 16.38 10.96 -8.68
C TYR A 23 17.57 11.79 -9.16
N LEU A 24 18.03 11.57 -10.39
CA LEU A 24 19.21 12.26 -10.94
C LEU A 24 18.86 13.26 -12.04
N GLY A 25 17.65 13.21 -12.62
CA GLY A 25 17.33 13.92 -13.86
C GLY A 25 18.13 13.43 -15.06
N ASP A 26 18.71 12.24 -14.97
CA ASP A 26 19.60 11.60 -15.95
C ASP A 26 19.00 10.25 -16.35
N GLN A 27 19.28 9.79 -17.55
CA GLN A 27 18.68 8.56 -18.06
C GLN A 27 19.70 7.66 -18.75
N LYS A 28 19.34 6.41 -18.92
CA LYS A 28 20.10 5.39 -19.64
C LYS A 28 20.19 5.75 -21.14
N ILE A 29 21.27 5.33 -21.79
CA ILE A 29 21.33 5.31 -23.26
C ILE A 29 20.49 4.10 -23.72
N ASP A 30 19.57 4.30 -24.66
CA ASP A 30 18.82 3.17 -25.22
C ASP A 30 19.68 2.42 -26.23
N MET A 31 20.06 1.19 -25.88
CA MET A 31 20.82 0.29 -26.73
C MET A 31 20.37 -1.15 -26.49
N PRO A 32 19.44 -1.67 -27.30
CA PRO A 32 18.98 -3.05 -27.20
C PRO A 32 20.13 -4.04 -27.38
N PRO A 33 20.15 -5.20 -26.69
CA PRO A 33 21.22 -6.19 -26.79
C PRO A 33 21.54 -6.63 -28.23
N LYS A 34 20.53 -6.77 -29.06
CA LYS A 34 20.69 -7.13 -30.48
C LYS A 34 21.52 -6.09 -31.25
N GLU A 35 21.26 -4.82 -31.00
CA GLU A 35 21.98 -3.70 -31.60
C GLU A 35 23.42 -3.62 -31.07
N MET A 36 23.59 -3.76 -29.76
CA MET A 36 24.91 -3.81 -29.14
C MET A 36 25.79 -4.92 -29.71
N PHE A 37 25.24 -6.13 -29.91
CA PHE A 37 25.96 -7.24 -30.51
C PHE A 37 26.24 -7.01 -32.02
N ALA A 38 25.34 -6.37 -32.75
CA ALA A 38 25.58 -6.02 -34.14
C ALA A 38 26.76 -5.04 -34.28
N ARG A 39 26.73 -3.94 -33.48
CA ARG A 39 27.79 -2.94 -33.48
C ARG A 39 29.16 -3.53 -33.04
N TYR A 40 29.17 -4.46 -32.09
CA TYR A 40 30.39 -5.14 -31.68
C TYR A 40 30.99 -6.01 -32.78
N ARG A 41 30.15 -6.72 -33.58
CA ARG A 41 30.61 -7.59 -34.66
C ARG A 41 31.11 -6.85 -35.88
N GLU A 42 30.70 -5.60 -36.07
CA GLU A 42 31.14 -4.77 -37.21
C GLU A 42 32.60 -4.29 -37.03
N GLU A 43 33.18 -4.41 -35.85
CA GLU A 43 34.56 -4.02 -35.48
C GLU A 43 34.93 -2.58 -35.88
N ASP A 44 33.93 -1.73 -36.16
CA ASP A 44 34.11 -0.30 -36.45
C ASP A 44 34.47 0.44 -35.16
N PRO A 45 35.62 1.16 -35.06
CA PRO A 45 36.03 1.88 -33.89
C PRO A 45 34.99 2.89 -33.36
N VAL A 46 34.20 3.53 -34.23
CA VAL A 46 33.16 4.48 -33.86
C VAL A 46 32.00 3.76 -33.14
N LYS A 47 31.56 2.63 -33.72
CA LYS A 47 30.48 1.82 -33.14
C LYS A 47 30.90 1.14 -31.82
N LEU A 48 32.14 0.68 -31.76
CA LEU A 48 32.72 0.15 -30.50
C LEU A 48 32.78 1.21 -29.41
N ARG A 49 33.11 2.46 -29.77
CA ARG A 49 33.06 3.60 -28.82
C ARG A 49 31.66 3.84 -28.30
N GLU A 50 30.62 3.80 -29.14
CA GLU A 50 29.24 3.97 -28.70
C GLU A 50 28.81 2.88 -27.71
N VAL A 51 29.22 1.61 -27.94
CA VAL A 51 29.01 0.51 -26.99
C VAL A 51 29.74 0.77 -25.67
N ALA A 52 30.97 1.27 -25.72
CA ALA A 52 31.74 1.62 -24.52
C ALA A 52 31.07 2.76 -23.74
N GLU A 53 30.62 3.81 -24.40
CA GLU A 53 29.89 4.93 -23.79
C GLU A 53 28.59 4.46 -23.10
N TYR A 54 27.83 3.56 -23.74
CA TYR A 54 26.69 2.89 -23.14
C TYR A 54 27.07 2.14 -21.86
N CYS A 55 28.10 1.32 -21.89
CA CYS A 55 28.55 0.55 -20.72
C CYS A 55 29.01 1.47 -19.58
N ILE A 56 29.77 2.54 -19.91
CA ILE A 56 30.19 3.55 -18.93
C ILE A 56 28.97 4.22 -18.30
N LYS A 57 27.99 4.62 -19.11
CA LYS A 57 26.77 5.26 -18.59
C LYS A 57 26.00 4.34 -17.66
N ASP A 58 25.81 3.07 -18.02
CA ASP A 58 25.10 2.07 -17.23
C ASP A 58 25.78 1.79 -15.88
N THR A 59 27.11 1.89 -15.80
CA THR A 59 27.86 1.72 -14.53
C THR A 59 27.88 3.00 -13.71
N LEU A 60 27.93 4.18 -14.32
CA LEU A 60 27.95 5.46 -13.61
C LEU A 60 26.62 5.79 -12.93
N LEU A 61 25.47 5.46 -13.54
CA LEU A 61 24.16 5.75 -12.98
C LEU A 61 23.93 5.13 -11.60
N PRO A 62 24.20 3.83 -11.34
CA PRO A 62 24.12 3.25 -10.00
C PRO A 62 25.06 3.92 -8.98
N HIS A 63 26.26 4.32 -9.38
CA HIS A 63 27.19 5.08 -8.51
C HIS A 63 26.63 6.45 -8.12
N LYS A 64 26.10 7.20 -9.11
CA LYS A 64 25.46 8.50 -8.86
C LYS A 64 24.23 8.34 -7.93
N LEU A 65 23.40 7.31 -8.14
CA LEU A 65 22.26 6.99 -7.29
C LEU A 65 22.70 6.64 -5.85
N MET A 66 23.73 5.80 -5.70
CA MET A 66 24.26 5.42 -4.40
C MET A 66 24.76 6.64 -3.61
N LYS A 67 25.42 7.58 -4.29
CA LYS A 67 25.87 8.84 -3.70
C LYS A 67 24.70 9.75 -3.35
N LYS A 68 23.76 9.96 -4.30
CA LYS A 68 22.58 10.84 -4.13
C LYS A 68 21.68 10.40 -2.98
N LEU A 69 21.45 9.08 -2.84
CA LEU A 69 20.59 8.51 -1.82
C LEU A 69 21.34 8.12 -0.53
N CYS A 70 22.60 8.48 -0.41
CA CYS A 70 23.46 8.16 0.74
C CYS A 70 23.41 6.67 1.16
N THR A 71 23.18 5.75 0.20
CA THR A 71 22.88 4.34 0.48
C THR A 71 23.98 3.64 1.28
N LEU A 72 25.25 3.79 0.85
CA LEU A 72 26.37 3.16 1.55
C LEU A 72 26.53 3.70 2.97
N LEU A 73 26.37 5.01 3.14
CA LEU A 73 26.45 5.66 4.44
C LEU A 73 25.37 5.10 5.39
N ASN A 74 24.12 5.04 4.91
CA ASN A 74 23.00 4.52 5.69
C ASN A 74 23.22 3.04 6.09
N LEU A 75 23.76 2.22 5.18
CA LEU A 75 24.13 0.83 5.48
C LEU A 75 25.23 0.74 6.53
N VAL A 76 26.27 1.57 6.45
CA VAL A 76 27.38 1.60 7.42
C VAL A 76 26.87 2.02 8.80
N GLU A 77 26.06 3.07 8.90
CA GLU A 77 25.50 3.51 10.18
C GLU A 77 24.54 2.47 10.77
N MET A 78 23.76 1.78 9.93
CA MET A 78 22.94 0.65 10.37
C MET A 78 23.79 -0.52 10.86
N ALA A 79 24.87 -0.87 10.15
CA ALA A 79 25.79 -1.94 10.55
C ALA A 79 26.42 -1.64 11.91
N LYS A 80 26.89 -0.40 12.13
CA LYS A 80 27.42 0.07 13.42
C LYS A 80 26.38 -0.01 14.54
N ALA A 81 25.16 0.47 14.28
CA ALA A 81 24.09 0.50 15.27
C ALA A 81 23.63 -0.90 15.69
N THR A 82 23.69 -1.87 14.79
CA THR A 82 23.12 -3.21 14.99
C THR A 82 24.15 -4.33 15.14
N TRP A 83 25.44 -4.03 15.00
CA TRP A 83 26.56 -5.00 15.10
C TRP A 83 26.43 -6.15 14.08
N VAL A 84 26.00 -5.83 12.86
CA VAL A 84 25.75 -6.80 11.79
C VAL A 84 26.62 -6.44 10.58
N PRO A 85 27.25 -7.42 9.90
CA PRO A 85 27.96 -7.18 8.65
C PRO A 85 27.06 -6.56 7.58
N VAL A 86 27.59 -5.62 6.78
CA VAL A 86 26.81 -4.91 5.75
C VAL A 86 26.06 -5.84 4.79
N PRO A 87 26.63 -6.97 4.30
CA PRO A 87 25.89 -7.90 3.44
C PRO A 87 24.58 -8.40 4.06
N PHE A 88 24.55 -8.68 5.36
CA PHE A 88 23.34 -9.14 6.05
C PHE A 88 22.23 -8.09 6.08
N LEU A 89 22.56 -6.81 6.04
CA LEU A 89 21.56 -5.73 5.96
C LEU A 89 20.81 -5.74 4.63
N VAL A 90 21.46 -6.18 3.57
CA VAL A 90 20.86 -6.29 2.22
C VAL A 90 20.10 -7.60 2.05
N GLU A 91 20.69 -8.71 2.49
CA GLU A 91 20.21 -10.06 2.20
C GLU A 91 19.21 -10.61 3.23
N ARG A 92 19.27 -10.13 4.49
CA ARG A 92 18.44 -10.65 5.59
C ARG A 92 17.41 -9.64 6.07
N GLY A 93 16.37 -10.15 6.76
CA GLY A 93 15.34 -9.33 7.38
C GLY A 93 15.78 -8.62 8.67
N GLN A 94 14.83 -7.99 9.37
CA GLN A 94 15.14 -7.21 10.58
C GLN A 94 15.57 -8.07 11.78
N GLN A 95 15.18 -9.34 11.84
CA GLN A 95 15.44 -10.21 12.98
C GLN A 95 16.92 -10.36 13.31
N ILE A 96 17.79 -10.46 12.30
CA ILE A 96 19.24 -10.62 12.51
C ILE A 96 19.85 -9.43 13.24
N LYS A 97 19.30 -8.23 13.04
CA LYS A 97 19.76 -6.99 13.69
C LYS A 97 19.47 -7.01 15.19
N VAL A 98 18.23 -7.35 15.56
CA VAL A 98 17.83 -7.44 16.97
C VAL A 98 18.55 -8.60 17.66
N PHE A 99 18.68 -9.75 17.00
CA PHE A 99 19.39 -10.90 17.54
C PHE A 99 20.88 -10.60 17.81
N SER A 100 21.55 -9.90 16.91
CA SER A 100 22.95 -9.49 17.10
C SER A 100 23.10 -8.55 18.29
N GLN A 101 22.23 -7.53 18.42
CA GLN A 101 22.25 -6.61 19.55
C GLN A 101 21.96 -7.34 20.88
N LEU A 102 20.96 -8.24 20.87
CA LEU A 102 20.63 -9.07 22.03
C LEU A 102 21.81 -9.92 22.47
N THR A 103 22.45 -10.63 21.54
CA THR A 103 23.59 -11.50 21.81
C THR A 103 24.78 -10.71 22.36
N LYS A 104 25.05 -9.52 21.77
CA LYS A 104 26.10 -8.63 22.27
C LYS A 104 25.83 -8.19 23.70
N LYS A 105 24.60 -7.72 23.97
CA LYS A 105 24.21 -7.27 25.32
C LYS A 105 24.19 -8.43 26.32
N ALA A 106 23.74 -9.60 25.91
CA ALA A 106 23.76 -10.82 26.73
C ALA A 106 25.19 -11.18 27.16
N ARG A 107 26.14 -11.12 26.23
CA ARG A 107 27.57 -11.35 26.54
C ARG A 107 28.13 -10.33 27.52
N GLU A 108 27.78 -9.04 27.36
CA GLU A 108 28.23 -7.96 28.27
C GLU A 108 27.69 -8.15 29.71
N LEU A 109 26.48 -8.66 29.85
CA LEU A 109 25.82 -8.85 31.15
C LEU A 109 25.92 -10.27 31.70
N GLY A 110 26.65 -11.18 31.02
CA GLY A 110 26.86 -12.56 31.48
C GLY A 110 25.64 -13.49 31.27
N PHE A 111 24.70 -13.15 30.38
CA PHE A 111 23.56 -14.01 30.06
C PHE A 111 23.88 -15.00 28.94
N MET A 112 23.32 -16.19 29.00
CA MET A 112 23.33 -17.16 27.93
C MET A 112 22.08 -17.02 27.06
N VAL A 113 22.27 -16.99 25.73
CA VAL A 113 21.17 -16.97 24.75
C VAL A 113 20.92 -18.40 24.28
N PRO A 114 19.70 -18.95 24.48
CA PRO A 114 19.40 -20.33 24.09
C PRO A 114 19.26 -20.42 22.55
N THR A 115 19.60 -21.61 22.01
CA THR A 115 19.27 -21.98 20.64
C THR A 115 17.92 -22.70 20.63
N ILE A 116 16.93 -22.09 19.96
CA ILE A 116 15.61 -22.68 19.81
C ILE A 116 15.52 -23.35 18.42
N ARG A 117 15.11 -24.62 18.37
CA ARG A 117 14.85 -25.30 17.10
C ARG A 117 13.68 -24.65 16.41
N TYR A 118 13.80 -24.43 15.11
CA TYR A 118 12.70 -23.88 14.29
C TYR A 118 11.43 -24.74 14.45
N GLY A 119 10.29 -24.09 14.75
CA GLY A 119 9.02 -24.77 14.98
C GLY A 119 8.88 -25.47 16.34
N ALA A 120 9.86 -25.37 17.25
CA ALA A 120 9.75 -25.97 18.60
C ALA A 120 8.76 -25.23 19.51
N ILE A 121 8.50 -23.95 19.24
CA ILE A 121 7.48 -23.17 19.96
C ILE A 121 6.24 -23.10 19.06
N PRO A 122 5.06 -23.56 19.54
CA PRO A 122 3.81 -23.41 18.79
C PRO A 122 3.52 -21.95 18.45
N GLU A 123 2.98 -21.68 17.27
CA GLU A 123 2.46 -20.36 16.93
C GLU A 123 1.17 -20.12 17.72
N GLU A 124 1.26 -19.31 18.75
CA GLU A 124 0.10 -18.88 19.52
C GLU A 124 -0.36 -17.51 19.03
N PRO A 125 -1.59 -17.39 18.52
CA PRO A 125 -2.13 -16.09 18.12
C PRO A 125 -2.32 -15.23 19.37
N TYR A 126 -1.98 -13.94 19.25
CA TYR A 126 -2.26 -12.92 20.26
C TYR A 126 -2.84 -11.68 19.58
N GLU A 127 -3.59 -10.90 20.33
CA GLU A 127 -4.23 -9.70 19.84
C GLU A 127 -3.21 -8.57 19.61
N GLY A 128 -3.24 -7.99 18.41
CA GLY A 128 -2.34 -6.90 18.01
C GLY A 128 -2.76 -5.53 18.55
N ALA A 129 -2.40 -4.48 17.80
CA ALA A 129 -2.80 -3.11 18.08
C ALA A 129 -4.31 -2.91 17.96
N THR A 130 -4.84 -1.94 18.72
CA THR A 130 -6.20 -1.46 18.48
C THR A 130 -6.22 -0.36 17.44
N VAL A 131 -7.33 -0.28 16.71
CA VAL A 131 -7.67 0.85 15.85
C VAL A 131 -9.07 1.27 16.29
N LEU A 132 -9.18 2.45 16.89
CA LEU A 132 -10.46 3.00 17.34
C LEU A 132 -11.41 3.16 16.16
N ASP A 133 -12.71 3.18 16.45
CA ASP A 133 -13.71 3.36 15.39
C ASP A 133 -13.58 4.76 14.78
N ALA A 134 -13.56 4.79 13.45
CA ALA A 134 -13.49 6.02 12.70
C ALA A 134 -14.87 6.68 12.63
N GLN A 135 -15.03 7.85 13.23
CA GLN A 135 -16.21 8.68 13.03
C GLN A 135 -16.06 9.38 11.68
N LYS A 136 -16.58 8.74 10.62
CA LYS A 136 -16.49 9.24 9.25
C LYS A 136 -17.09 10.63 9.12
N GLY A 137 -16.49 11.48 8.31
CA GLY A 137 -16.99 12.82 8.05
C GLY A 137 -15.95 13.77 7.47
N ALA A 138 -16.46 14.94 7.10
CA ALA A 138 -15.66 16.11 6.72
C ALA A 138 -15.62 17.06 7.92
N TYR A 139 -14.42 17.29 8.46
CA TYR A 139 -14.22 18.13 9.64
C TYR A 139 -13.57 19.44 9.22
N TYR A 140 -14.32 20.52 9.41
CA TYR A 140 -13.87 21.91 9.20
C TYR A 140 -13.51 22.59 10.52
N THR A 141 -13.55 21.87 11.64
CA THR A 141 -12.92 22.20 12.91
C THR A 141 -11.54 21.54 12.94
N PRO A 142 -10.51 22.17 13.53
CA PRO A 142 -9.19 21.55 13.62
C PRO A 142 -9.20 20.22 14.38
N ILE A 143 -8.49 19.23 13.85
CA ILE A 143 -8.29 17.92 14.48
C ILE A 143 -6.83 17.82 14.94
N THR A 144 -6.65 17.69 16.24
CA THR A 144 -5.33 17.59 16.87
C THR A 144 -4.87 16.14 16.91
N ALA A 145 -3.68 15.85 16.39
CA ALA A 145 -3.07 14.53 16.41
C ALA A 145 -2.10 14.41 17.59
N LEU A 146 -2.46 13.61 18.58
CA LEU A 146 -1.61 13.22 19.71
C LEU A 146 -1.01 11.86 19.41
N ASP A 147 0.31 11.69 19.56
CA ASP A 147 1.05 10.47 19.20
C ASP A 147 2.01 10.06 20.31
N PHE A 148 2.09 8.76 20.60
CA PHE A 148 3.03 8.24 21.61
C PHE A 148 4.44 8.12 21.04
N GLU A 149 5.42 8.74 21.70
CA GLU A 149 6.83 8.61 21.32
C GLU A 149 7.30 7.16 21.44
N ALA A 150 7.42 6.46 20.30
CA ALA A 150 7.89 5.07 20.23
C ALA A 150 7.13 4.15 21.21
N LEU A 151 5.79 4.06 21.06
CA LEU A 151 4.87 3.40 22.01
C LEU A 151 5.38 2.03 22.52
N TYR A 152 5.58 1.05 21.64
CA TYR A 152 5.97 -0.30 22.07
C TYR A 152 7.35 -0.37 22.71
N PRO A 153 8.40 0.26 22.17
CA PRO A 153 9.68 0.41 22.88
C PRO A 153 9.52 1.05 24.26
N SER A 154 8.72 2.09 24.39
CA SER A 154 8.50 2.79 25.67
C SER A 154 7.75 1.93 26.68
N ILE A 155 6.74 1.16 26.26
CA ILE A 155 6.06 0.16 27.10
C ILE A 155 7.04 -0.91 27.58
N MET A 156 7.86 -1.47 26.68
CA MET A 156 8.83 -2.50 27.06
C MET A 156 9.85 -1.99 28.09
N MET A 157 10.29 -0.73 27.97
CA MET A 157 11.17 -0.08 28.96
C MET A 157 10.46 0.19 30.29
N ALA A 158 9.24 0.75 30.24
CA ALA A 158 8.47 1.15 31.41
C ALA A 158 8.09 -0.04 32.32
N HIS A 159 7.74 -1.16 31.70
CA HIS A 159 7.24 -2.35 32.38
C HIS A 159 8.25 -3.49 32.42
N ASN A 160 9.50 -3.20 32.12
CA ASN A 160 10.62 -4.15 32.12
C ASN A 160 10.33 -5.46 31.37
N LEU A 161 9.69 -5.38 30.19
CA LEU A 161 9.28 -6.55 29.42
C LEU A 161 10.47 -7.16 28.67
N CYS A 162 10.99 -8.28 29.16
CA CYS A 162 12.19 -8.92 28.64
C CYS A 162 12.19 -10.44 28.88
N TYR A 163 13.02 -11.18 28.15
CA TYR A 163 13.30 -12.59 28.39
C TYR A 163 13.86 -12.84 29.80
N SER A 164 14.71 -11.93 30.29
CA SER A 164 15.39 -12.03 31.59
C SER A 164 14.55 -11.59 32.77
N SER A 165 13.41 -10.92 32.55
CA SER A 165 12.46 -10.50 33.60
C SER A 165 11.18 -11.34 33.63
N TYR A 166 10.89 -12.07 32.54
CA TYR A 166 9.69 -12.90 32.45
C TYR A 166 9.77 -14.12 33.37
N VAL A 167 8.76 -14.30 34.23
CA VAL A 167 8.64 -15.45 35.14
C VAL A 167 8.08 -16.65 34.36
N MET A 168 8.97 -17.56 33.94
CA MET A 168 8.59 -18.77 33.20
C MET A 168 8.07 -19.88 34.11
N ASP A 169 8.57 -19.96 35.34
CA ASP A 169 8.17 -20.91 36.36
C ASP A 169 7.74 -20.16 37.61
N GLU A 170 6.42 -20.07 37.82
CA GLU A 170 5.81 -19.34 38.93
C GLU A 170 6.20 -19.90 40.30
N LYS A 171 6.32 -21.23 40.42
CA LYS A 171 6.69 -21.88 41.69
C LYS A 171 8.11 -21.54 42.13
N LYS A 172 9.02 -21.44 41.16
CA LYS A 172 10.44 -21.23 41.38
C LYS A 172 10.85 -19.77 41.46
N TYR A 173 10.24 -18.94 40.62
CA TYR A 173 10.69 -17.55 40.41
C TYR A 173 9.59 -16.50 40.65
N GLY A 174 8.37 -16.93 40.92
CA GLY A 174 7.23 -16.04 41.04
C GLY A 174 7.16 -15.21 42.33
N ASN A 175 7.95 -15.54 43.35
CA ASN A 175 7.94 -14.84 44.66
C ASN A 175 9.33 -14.84 45.30
N ILE A 176 10.32 -14.22 44.64
CA ILE A 176 11.67 -14.07 45.21
C ILE A 176 11.66 -12.86 46.15
N PRO A 177 12.13 -13.02 47.43
CA PRO A 177 12.20 -11.93 48.38
C PRO A 177 13.01 -10.74 47.82
N GLY A 178 12.48 -9.52 47.96
CA GLY A 178 13.13 -8.30 47.51
C GLY A 178 12.98 -7.97 46.02
N ILE A 179 12.24 -8.77 45.27
CA ILE A 179 11.91 -8.49 43.87
C ILE A 179 10.45 -8.05 43.75
N ASN A 180 10.20 -6.91 43.10
CA ASN A 180 8.87 -6.46 42.73
C ASN A 180 8.45 -7.10 41.39
N TYR A 181 7.18 -7.44 41.29
CA TYR A 181 6.61 -8.04 40.09
C TYR A 181 5.41 -7.24 39.59
N GLU A 182 5.32 -7.09 38.28
CA GLU A 182 4.11 -6.59 37.63
C GLU A 182 3.39 -7.75 36.94
N VAL A 183 2.09 -7.86 37.16
CA VAL A 183 1.24 -8.96 36.67
C VAL A 183 0.27 -8.44 35.65
N PHE A 184 0.19 -9.14 34.50
CA PHE A 184 -0.69 -8.80 33.39
C PHE A 184 -1.64 -9.95 33.10
N ASN A 185 -2.95 -9.70 33.25
CA ASN A 185 -4.00 -10.64 32.89
C ASN A 185 -4.48 -10.34 31.47
N ILE A 186 -4.29 -11.28 30.54
CA ILE A 186 -4.58 -11.11 29.12
C ILE A 186 -5.45 -12.28 28.66
N GLY A 187 -6.76 -12.07 28.57
CA GLY A 187 -7.72 -13.14 28.34
C GLY A 187 -7.69 -14.15 29.48
N ASP A 188 -7.42 -15.42 29.15
CA ASP A 188 -7.29 -16.54 30.07
C ASP A 188 -5.87 -16.75 30.60
N ARG A 189 -4.93 -15.89 30.25
CA ARG A 189 -3.50 -16.01 30.58
C ARG A 189 -3.03 -14.92 31.51
N THR A 190 -2.13 -15.28 32.43
CA THR A 190 -1.46 -14.36 33.34
C THR A 190 0.04 -14.40 33.05
N TYR A 191 0.60 -13.22 32.80
CA TYR A 191 2.04 -13.05 32.62
C TYR A 191 2.60 -12.17 33.74
N LYS A 192 3.79 -12.53 34.21
CA LYS A 192 4.44 -11.86 35.35
C LYS A 192 5.87 -11.49 34.96
N PHE A 193 6.25 -10.25 35.28
CA PHE A 193 7.58 -9.72 34.96
C PHE A 193 8.20 -9.07 36.19
N ALA A 194 9.46 -9.44 36.48
CA ALA A 194 10.23 -8.80 37.53
C ALA A 194 10.62 -7.36 37.13
N GLN A 195 10.39 -6.39 38.00
CA GLN A 195 10.53 -4.98 37.68
C GLN A 195 11.93 -4.41 37.97
N ASP A 196 12.45 -4.63 39.13
CA ASP A 196 13.68 -3.97 39.63
C ASP A 196 14.94 -4.81 39.32
N VAL A 197 14.97 -5.50 38.18
CA VAL A 197 16.09 -6.33 37.78
C VAL A 197 16.66 -5.84 36.43
N PRO A 198 18.00 -5.95 36.23
CA PRO A 198 18.61 -5.62 34.97
C PRO A 198 18.06 -6.52 33.85
N SER A 199 17.65 -5.92 32.74
CA SER A 199 17.02 -6.64 31.63
C SER A 199 17.62 -6.28 30.28
N LEU A 200 17.75 -7.27 29.38
CA LEU A 200 18.43 -7.13 28.11
C LEU A 200 17.73 -6.15 27.17
N LEU A 201 16.44 -6.39 26.86
CA LEU A 201 15.70 -5.59 25.87
C LEU A 201 15.48 -4.14 26.34
N PRO A 202 15.03 -3.84 27.57
CA PRO A 202 14.92 -2.48 28.06
C PRO A 202 16.25 -1.72 28.03
N ASN A 203 17.37 -2.34 28.37
CA ASN A 203 18.70 -1.71 28.32
C ASN A 203 19.09 -1.36 26.87
N ILE A 204 18.91 -2.28 25.92
CA ILE A 204 19.15 -2.03 24.50
C ILE A 204 18.29 -0.85 24.00
N LEU A 205 17.01 -0.83 24.36
CA LEU A 205 16.08 0.21 23.94
C LEU A 205 16.44 1.57 24.53
N MET A 206 16.83 1.64 25.80
CA MET A 206 17.30 2.88 26.45
C MET A 206 18.56 3.43 25.77
N GLU A 207 19.55 2.59 25.51
CA GLU A 207 20.77 2.99 24.81
C GLU A 207 20.47 3.51 23.40
N LEU A 208 19.63 2.80 22.63
CA LEU A 208 19.22 3.23 21.30
C LEU A 208 18.43 4.56 21.33
N LYS A 209 17.57 4.76 22.33
CA LYS A 209 16.84 6.03 22.53
C LYS A 209 17.79 7.19 22.80
N GLN A 210 18.77 6.99 23.67
CA GLN A 210 19.80 7.98 23.99
C GLN A 210 20.67 8.32 22.76
N PHE A 211 21.15 7.29 22.05
CA PHE A 211 21.96 7.48 20.85
C PHE A 211 21.17 8.21 19.74
N ARG A 212 19.89 7.89 19.58
CA ARG A 212 19.02 8.63 18.64
C ARG A 212 18.86 10.09 19.02
N LYS A 213 18.64 10.36 20.32
CA LYS A 213 18.52 11.75 20.81
C LYS A 213 19.78 12.54 20.56
N GLN A 214 20.96 11.94 20.81
CA GLN A 214 22.24 12.57 20.52
C GLN A 214 22.43 12.79 19.00
N ALA A 215 22.15 11.79 18.17
CA ALA A 215 22.26 11.92 16.72
C ALA A 215 21.34 13.01 16.15
N LYS A 216 20.14 13.20 16.70
CA LYS A 216 19.25 14.31 16.34
C LYS A 216 19.82 15.68 16.70
N ARG A 217 20.47 15.82 17.86
CA ARG A 217 21.16 17.05 18.29
C ARG A 217 22.33 17.37 17.36
N ASP A 218 23.16 16.37 17.07
CA ASP A 218 24.30 16.51 16.17
C ASP A 218 23.84 16.88 14.75
N MET A 219 22.73 16.29 14.28
CA MET A 219 22.10 16.62 12.98
C MET A 219 21.62 18.07 12.92
N ALA A 220 21.03 18.58 14.00
CA ALA A 220 20.55 19.96 14.07
C ALA A 220 21.68 20.98 14.03
N ALA A 221 22.84 20.64 14.59
CA ALA A 221 24.04 21.48 14.59
C ALA A 221 24.90 21.36 13.31
N ALA A 222 24.67 20.32 12.49
CA ALA A 222 25.46 20.01 11.31
C ALA A 222 24.87 20.58 10.02
N THR A 223 25.72 20.80 9.02
CA THR A 223 25.34 21.24 7.67
C THR A 223 25.93 20.28 6.62
N GLY A 224 25.42 20.35 5.39
CA GLY A 224 25.94 19.61 4.24
C GLY A 224 25.99 18.10 4.48
N PHE A 225 27.09 17.45 4.08
CA PHE A 225 27.26 16.00 4.16
C PHE A 225 27.15 15.43 5.59
N MET A 226 27.65 16.15 6.60
CA MET A 226 27.56 15.69 7.99
C MET A 226 26.12 15.63 8.51
N LYS A 227 25.26 16.52 8.04
CA LYS A 227 23.82 16.45 8.36
C LYS A 227 23.20 15.15 7.84
N GLU A 228 23.56 14.71 6.63
CA GLU A 228 23.08 13.43 6.07
C GLU A 228 23.64 12.22 6.84
N VAL A 229 24.91 12.29 7.30
CA VAL A 229 25.49 11.25 8.19
C VAL A 229 24.66 11.08 9.45
N TYR A 230 24.40 12.18 10.16
CA TYR A 230 23.60 12.13 11.39
C TYR A 230 22.14 11.75 11.15
N ASN A 231 21.58 12.14 10.02
CA ASN A 231 20.25 11.69 9.60
C ASN A 231 20.21 10.17 9.40
N GLY A 232 21.16 9.61 8.66
CA GLY A 232 21.31 8.15 8.51
C GLY A 232 21.45 7.43 9.85
N LYS A 233 22.26 7.99 10.75
CA LYS A 233 22.51 7.46 12.09
C LYS A 233 21.24 7.44 12.97
N GLN A 234 20.49 8.56 13.05
CA GLN A 234 19.25 8.62 13.84
C GLN A 234 18.17 7.71 13.27
N LEU A 235 18.08 7.55 11.93
CA LEU A 235 17.15 6.62 11.29
C LEU A 235 17.51 5.16 11.59
N ALA A 236 18.80 4.80 11.59
CA ALA A 236 19.26 3.48 11.97
C ALA A 236 18.82 3.11 13.38
N TYR A 237 18.98 4.00 14.34
CA TYR A 237 18.51 3.79 15.71
C TYR A 237 17.00 3.67 15.79
N LYS A 238 16.22 4.52 15.08
CA LYS A 238 14.76 4.44 15.03
C LYS A 238 14.27 3.09 14.51
N ILE A 239 14.84 2.62 13.39
CA ILE A 239 14.46 1.34 12.78
C ILE A 239 14.81 0.18 13.71
N SER A 240 15.99 0.21 14.34
CA SER A 240 16.41 -0.83 15.27
C SER A 240 15.48 -0.92 16.47
N MET A 241 15.14 0.21 17.12
CA MET A 241 14.20 0.24 18.25
C MET A 241 12.83 -0.35 17.88
N ASN A 242 12.25 0.09 16.75
CA ASN A 242 10.93 -0.34 16.32
C ASN A 242 10.88 -1.83 15.89
N SER A 243 12.04 -2.44 15.63
CA SER A 243 12.14 -3.86 15.25
C SER A 243 12.09 -4.81 16.44
N VAL A 244 12.34 -4.33 17.66
CA VAL A 244 12.49 -5.19 18.88
C VAL A 244 11.17 -5.87 19.23
N TYR A 245 10.06 -5.14 19.25
CA TYR A 245 8.74 -5.73 19.51
C TYR A 245 8.41 -6.82 18.47
N GLY A 246 8.54 -6.52 17.17
CA GLY A 246 8.27 -7.49 16.10
C GLY A 246 9.17 -8.73 16.15
N PHE A 247 10.37 -8.61 16.70
CA PHE A 247 11.27 -9.74 16.91
C PHE A 247 10.70 -10.73 17.95
N THR A 248 10.14 -10.25 19.05
CA THR A 248 9.56 -11.10 20.11
C THR A 248 8.25 -11.75 19.69
N GLY A 249 7.46 -11.07 18.83
CA GLY A 249 6.15 -11.53 18.37
C GLY A 249 6.18 -12.47 17.15
N ALA A 250 7.33 -12.67 16.53
CA ALA A 250 7.46 -13.52 15.34
C ALA A 250 7.53 -15.01 15.71
N GLY A 251 6.41 -15.74 15.66
CA GLY A 251 6.33 -17.15 16.06
C GLY A 251 7.34 -18.08 15.36
N LYS A 252 7.64 -17.82 14.08
CA LYS A 252 8.71 -18.47 13.31
C LYS A 252 10.05 -17.74 13.36
N GLY A 253 10.24 -16.89 14.37
CA GLY A 253 11.46 -16.11 14.54
C GLY A 253 12.61 -16.90 15.17
N ILE A 254 13.73 -16.18 15.34
CA ILE A 254 14.93 -16.74 15.97
C ILE A 254 14.71 -17.00 17.46
N LEU A 255 14.01 -16.08 18.13
CA LEU A 255 13.75 -16.13 19.58
C LEU A 255 12.36 -15.59 19.92
N PRO A 256 11.27 -16.31 19.58
CA PRO A 256 9.91 -15.85 19.84
C PRO A 256 9.58 -15.88 21.34
N CYS A 257 8.81 -14.88 21.80
CA CYS A 257 8.30 -14.80 23.16
C CYS A 257 6.96 -14.08 23.18
N VAL A 258 5.88 -14.85 22.99
CA VAL A 258 4.50 -14.35 22.95
C VAL A 258 4.14 -13.57 24.23
N PRO A 259 4.54 -13.97 25.46
CA PRO A 259 4.29 -13.20 26.67
C PRO A 259 4.75 -11.74 26.59
N ILE A 260 5.95 -11.48 26.04
CA ILE A 260 6.45 -10.10 25.86
C ILE A 260 5.60 -9.36 24.81
N ALA A 261 5.34 -10.01 23.68
CA ALA A 261 4.63 -9.37 22.56
C ALA A 261 3.17 -9.07 22.92
N SER A 262 2.44 -10.03 23.51
CA SER A 262 1.04 -9.85 23.90
C SER A 262 0.87 -8.84 25.03
N THR A 263 1.77 -8.81 26.00
CA THR A 263 1.77 -7.81 27.06
C THR A 263 2.00 -6.40 26.51
N THR A 264 2.96 -6.25 25.57
CA THR A 264 3.24 -4.97 24.93
C THR A 264 2.02 -4.43 24.18
N THR A 265 1.33 -5.26 23.40
CA THR A 265 0.14 -4.81 22.66
C THR A 265 -1.06 -4.58 23.55
N CYS A 266 -1.26 -5.43 24.57
CA CYS A 266 -2.32 -5.26 25.54
C CYS A 266 -2.19 -3.91 26.27
N LYS A 267 -0.98 -3.58 26.74
CA LYS A 267 -0.72 -2.30 27.41
C LYS A 267 -0.88 -1.11 26.43
N GLY A 268 -0.45 -1.26 25.19
CA GLY A 268 -0.67 -0.24 24.15
C GLY A 268 -2.16 0.05 23.91
N ARG A 269 -3.00 -0.99 23.82
CA ARG A 269 -4.46 -0.83 23.72
C ARG A 269 -5.05 -0.09 24.92
N SER A 270 -4.69 -0.51 26.13
CA SER A 270 -5.14 0.14 27.36
C SER A 270 -4.76 1.64 27.38
N MET A 271 -3.54 1.98 27.00
CA MET A 271 -3.06 3.37 26.99
C MET A 271 -3.82 4.25 25.99
N ILE A 272 -4.13 3.74 24.81
CA ILE A 272 -4.94 4.46 23.81
C ILE A 272 -6.35 4.70 24.35
N GLU A 273 -6.96 3.70 24.97
CA GLU A 273 -8.30 3.79 25.54
C GLU A 273 -8.34 4.73 26.76
N GLU A 274 -7.37 4.65 27.64
CA GLU A 274 -7.20 5.55 28.79
C GLU A 274 -7.01 7.00 28.30
N THR A 275 -6.19 7.24 27.26
CA THR A 275 -6.00 8.57 26.66
C THR A 275 -7.32 9.11 26.11
N LYS A 276 -8.07 8.30 25.34
CA LYS A 276 -9.38 8.69 24.83
C LYS A 276 -10.32 9.10 25.96
N ASN A 277 -10.48 8.24 26.94
CA ASN A 277 -11.40 8.46 28.05
C ASN A 277 -11.02 9.69 28.87
N TYR A 278 -9.72 9.89 29.12
CA TYR A 278 -9.24 11.06 29.85
C TYR A 278 -9.52 12.36 29.11
N VAL A 279 -9.21 12.42 27.81
CA VAL A 279 -9.43 13.62 26.98
C VAL A 279 -10.92 13.96 26.91
N GLU A 280 -11.78 12.98 26.64
CA GLU A 280 -13.23 13.23 26.55
C GLU A 280 -13.86 13.62 27.89
N ALA A 281 -13.29 13.20 29.02
CA ALA A 281 -13.78 13.54 30.35
C ALA A 281 -13.28 14.89 30.88
N ASN A 282 -12.05 15.28 30.57
CA ASN A 282 -11.38 16.44 31.20
C ASN A 282 -11.29 17.68 30.29
N PHE A 283 -11.52 17.54 29.00
CA PHE A 283 -11.56 18.65 28.04
C PHE A 283 -12.99 18.87 27.55
N PRO A 284 -13.72 19.88 28.05
CA PRO A 284 -15.11 20.12 27.68
C PRO A 284 -15.30 20.22 26.16
N GLY A 285 -16.27 19.48 25.63
CA GLY A 285 -16.55 19.44 24.19
C GLY A 285 -15.58 18.65 23.32
N ALA A 286 -14.50 18.12 23.88
CA ALA A 286 -13.55 17.30 23.15
C ALA A 286 -14.17 15.97 22.71
N LYS A 287 -13.85 15.55 21.47
CA LYS A 287 -14.30 14.26 20.91
C LYS A 287 -13.14 13.58 20.19
N VAL A 288 -12.91 12.32 20.52
CA VAL A 288 -11.94 11.50 19.80
C VAL A 288 -12.60 10.96 18.54
N ARG A 289 -12.19 11.46 17.39
CA ARG A 289 -12.75 11.11 16.08
C ARG A 289 -12.15 9.83 15.49
N TYR A 290 -10.90 9.53 15.84
CA TYR A 290 -10.18 8.36 15.35
C TYR A 290 -8.93 8.10 16.20
N GLY A 291 -8.40 6.87 16.15
CA GLY A 291 -7.10 6.50 16.73
C GLY A 291 -6.52 5.26 16.06
N ASP A 292 -5.22 5.24 15.87
CA ASP A 292 -4.53 4.14 15.18
C ASP A 292 -3.21 3.80 15.87
N THR A 293 -3.20 2.69 16.56
CA THR A 293 -2.04 2.07 17.21
C THR A 293 -1.41 2.93 18.29
N ASP A 294 -0.81 4.06 17.95
CA ASP A 294 -0.04 4.96 18.80
C ASP A 294 -0.54 6.42 18.75
N SER A 295 -1.56 6.70 17.95
CA SER A 295 -2.09 8.05 17.77
C SER A 295 -3.57 8.17 18.10
N VAL A 296 -3.96 9.36 18.57
CA VAL A 296 -5.35 9.74 18.87
C VAL A 296 -5.65 11.07 18.20
N MET A 297 -6.72 11.10 17.38
CA MET A 297 -7.19 12.27 16.64
C MET A 297 -8.34 12.92 17.40
N VAL A 298 -8.10 14.09 17.97
CA VAL A 298 -9.02 14.80 18.86
C VAL A 298 -9.54 16.06 18.21
N GLU A 299 -10.84 16.24 18.20
CA GLU A 299 -11.51 17.50 17.94
C GLU A 299 -11.76 18.19 19.29
N PHE A 300 -11.13 19.35 19.52
CA PHE A 300 -11.40 20.20 20.66
C PHE A 300 -12.46 21.25 20.34
N ASP A 301 -13.21 21.67 21.34
CA ASP A 301 -14.12 22.80 21.19
C ASP A 301 -13.30 24.11 21.08
N VAL A 302 -13.39 24.72 19.91
CA VAL A 302 -12.68 25.98 19.62
C VAL A 302 -13.54 27.23 19.86
N GLY A 303 -14.79 27.06 20.30
CA GLY A 303 -15.74 28.15 20.44
C GLY A 303 -16.01 28.87 19.10
N ASP A 304 -16.01 30.19 19.11
CA ASP A 304 -16.27 31.02 17.93
C ASP A 304 -15.02 31.27 17.04
N ARG A 305 -13.87 30.67 17.40
CA ARG A 305 -12.61 30.83 16.65
C ARG A 305 -12.69 30.21 15.27
N LYS A 306 -12.04 30.85 14.29
CA LYS A 306 -12.04 30.39 12.90
C LYS A 306 -10.63 30.48 12.29
N GLY A 307 -10.39 29.69 11.25
CA GLY A 307 -9.14 29.70 10.49
C GLY A 307 -7.90 29.44 11.34
N GLU A 308 -6.86 30.25 11.17
CA GLU A 308 -5.58 30.07 11.87
C GLU A 308 -5.69 30.25 13.38
N ASP A 309 -6.59 31.08 13.88
CA ASP A 309 -6.82 31.26 15.31
C ASP A 309 -7.38 29.99 15.97
N ALA A 310 -8.30 29.29 15.29
CA ALA A 310 -8.79 27.99 15.74
C ALA A 310 -7.69 26.93 15.74
N ILE A 311 -6.80 26.93 14.74
CA ILE A 311 -5.67 25.99 14.64
C ILE A 311 -4.67 26.25 15.77
N ALA A 312 -4.31 27.50 16.01
CA ALA A 312 -3.39 27.89 17.08
C ALA A 312 -3.93 27.52 18.47
N TYR A 313 -5.22 27.77 18.72
CA TYR A 313 -5.87 27.35 19.95
C TYR A 313 -5.91 25.83 20.12
N SER A 314 -6.22 25.10 19.04
CA SER A 314 -6.22 23.62 19.07
C SER A 314 -4.81 23.05 19.32
N TRP A 315 -3.77 23.76 18.88
CA TRP A 315 -2.39 23.42 19.19
C TRP A 315 -2.11 23.58 20.68
N GLU A 316 -2.44 24.74 21.27
CA GLU A 316 -2.24 25.03 22.69
C GLU A 316 -2.97 24.03 23.61
N VAL A 317 -4.25 23.77 23.33
CA VAL A 317 -5.03 22.78 24.08
C VAL A 317 -4.46 21.38 23.90
N GLY A 318 -3.99 21.05 22.70
CA GLY A 318 -3.36 19.76 22.40
C GLY A 318 -2.05 19.54 23.15
N GLU A 319 -1.19 20.56 23.29
CA GLU A 319 0.02 20.49 24.12
C GLU A 319 -0.31 20.19 25.59
N ARG A 320 -1.31 20.89 26.14
CA ARG A 320 -1.79 20.64 27.51
C ARG A 320 -2.36 19.24 27.66
N ALA A 321 -3.19 18.77 26.73
CA ALA A 321 -3.75 17.43 26.75
C ALA A 321 -2.67 16.35 26.66
N ALA A 322 -1.63 16.55 25.84
CA ALA A 322 -0.50 15.65 25.73
C ALA A 322 0.29 15.55 27.05
N GLU A 323 0.53 16.68 27.71
CA GLU A 323 1.21 16.73 29.01
C GLU A 323 0.41 16.02 30.10
N GLU A 324 -0.87 16.36 30.25
CA GLU A 324 -1.76 15.76 31.26
C GLU A 324 -1.91 14.25 31.04
N CYS A 325 -2.14 13.80 29.80
CA CYS A 325 -2.21 12.37 29.49
C CYS A 325 -0.88 11.65 29.74
N SER A 326 0.26 12.28 29.45
CA SER A 326 1.58 11.69 29.70
C SER A 326 1.83 11.42 31.19
N ALA A 327 1.22 12.20 32.07
CA ALA A 327 1.33 12.02 33.53
C ALA A 327 0.59 10.76 34.05
N LEU A 328 -0.36 10.22 33.26
CA LEU A 328 -1.08 8.99 33.62
C LEU A 328 -0.21 7.73 33.47
N PHE A 329 0.85 7.80 32.68
CA PHE A 329 1.60 6.62 32.27
C PHE A 329 2.99 6.55 32.89
N LYS A 330 3.42 5.31 33.18
CA LYS A 330 4.76 5.02 33.70
C LYS A 330 5.82 5.47 32.68
N LYS A 331 6.78 6.30 33.12
CA LYS A 331 7.88 6.74 32.24
C LYS A 331 8.71 5.53 31.74
N PRO A 332 9.22 5.54 30.50
CA PRO A 332 9.37 6.67 29.59
C PRO A 332 8.22 6.84 28.58
N ASN A 333 7.03 6.30 28.83
CA ASN A 333 5.88 6.57 27.96
C ASN A 333 5.57 8.08 27.96
N ASN A 334 5.44 8.65 26.77
CA ASN A 334 5.19 10.07 26.57
C ASN A 334 4.28 10.27 25.36
N LEU A 335 3.18 10.97 25.58
CA LEU A 335 2.29 11.42 24.51
C LEU A 335 2.74 12.81 24.07
N GLU A 336 2.81 13.04 22.79
CA GLU A 336 3.25 14.31 22.20
C GLU A 336 2.20 14.84 21.24
N LEU A 337 2.04 16.15 21.17
CA LEU A 337 1.35 16.79 20.06
C LEU A 337 2.26 16.75 18.84
N GLU A 338 1.84 16.03 17.81
CA GLU A 338 2.63 15.91 16.57
C GLU A 338 2.26 16.99 15.56
N LYS A 339 0.96 17.23 15.37
CA LYS A 339 0.42 18.09 14.31
C LYS A 339 -1.05 18.42 14.54
N VAL A 340 -1.56 19.42 13.82
CA VAL A 340 -2.98 19.73 13.71
C VAL A 340 -3.41 19.58 12.26
N TYR A 341 -4.55 18.95 12.03
CA TYR A 341 -5.16 18.79 10.71
C TYR A 341 -6.32 19.76 10.54
N TRP A 342 -6.32 20.55 9.43
CA TRP A 342 -7.44 21.42 9.08
C TRP A 342 -7.42 21.82 7.60
N PRO A 343 -8.50 21.54 6.81
CA PRO A 343 -9.58 20.58 7.12
C PRO A 343 -9.11 19.13 7.20
N TYR A 344 -9.94 18.26 7.77
CA TYR A 344 -9.68 16.84 7.93
C TYR A 344 -10.85 16.01 7.40
N PHE A 345 -10.58 15.08 6.50
CA PHE A 345 -11.54 14.16 5.90
C PHE A 345 -11.23 12.74 6.31
N LEU A 346 -12.13 12.13 7.08
CA LEU A 346 -12.00 10.78 7.59
C LEU A 346 -12.97 9.85 6.87
N TYR A 347 -12.46 8.97 6.02
CA TYR A 347 -13.24 8.02 5.22
C TYR A 347 -13.51 6.70 5.94
N SER A 348 -12.50 6.17 6.60
CA SER A 348 -12.56 4.93 7.37
C SER A 348 -11.26 4.73 8.15
N LYS A 349 -11.18 3.64 8.93
CA LYS A 349 -9.92 3.22 9.56
C LYS A 349 -8.79 3.20 8.51
N LYS A 350 -7.68 3.86 8.80
CA LYS A 350 -6.46 3.98 7.96
C LYS A 350 -6.67 4.68 6.61
N ARG A 351 -7.78 5.40 6.43
CA ARG A 351 -8.08 6.14 5.18
C ARG A 351 -8.56 7.54 5.51
N TYR A 352 -7.70 8.53 5.32
CA TYR A 352 -8.01 9.94 5.54
C TYR A 352 -7.14 10.86 4.66
N ALA A 353 -7.57 12.11 4.54
CA ALA A 353 -6.83 13.19 3.90
C ALA A 353 -7.02 14.50 4.66
N ALA A 354 -5.96 15.29 4.79
CA ALA A 354 -6.00 16.55 5.53
C ALA A 354 -4.88 17.50 5.11
N LYS A 355 -5.08 18.80 5.30
CA LYS A 355 -3.97 19.75 5.35
C LYS A 355 -3.32 19.67 6.72
N LEU A 356 -2.01 19.44 6.74
CA LEU A 356 -1.21 19.30 7.94
C LEU A 356 -0.61 20.64 8.33
N TRP A 357 -0.76 21.00 9.59
CA TRP A 357 -0.25 22.24 10.17
C TRP A 357 0.70 21.94 11.33
N THR A 358 1.82 22.64 11.35
CA THR A 358 2.80 22.60 12.44
C THR A 358 3.16 24.02 12.90
N LYS A 359 3.70 24.10 14.12
CA LYS A 359 4.16 25.36 14.68
C LYS A 359 5.61 25.64 14.27
N GLY A 360 5.83 26.74 13.58
CA GLY A 360 7.14 27.15 13.12
C GLY A 360 8.02 27.73 14.26
N LYS A 361 9.28 28.02 13.93
CA LYS A 361 10.22 28.67 14.86
C LYS A 361 9.84 30.11 15.19
N ASP A 362 8.99 30.70 14.39
CA ASP A 362 8.40 32.04 14.53
C ASP A 362 7.13 32.04 15.41
N ASP A 363 6.85 30.92 16.06
CA ASP A 363 5.67 30.69 16.93
C ASP A 363 4.33 30.77 16.17
N LYS A 364 4.35 30.76 14.83
CA LYS A 364 3.16 30.77 13.98
C LYS A 364 2.83 29.38 13.43
N MET A 365 1.55 29.20 13.11
CA MET A 365 1.09 27.98 12.45
C MET A 365 1.37 28.05 10.96
N HIS A 366 1.98 26.98 10.41
CA HIS A 366 2.29 26.85 8.99
C HIS A 366 1.65 25.60 8.42
N MET A 367 1.05 25.72 7.23
CA MET A 367 0.58 24.58 6.46
C MET A 367 1.78 23.95 5.74
N ASP A 368 2.14 22.73 6.08
CA ASP A 368 3.30 22.05 5.53
C ASP A 368 2.98 21.34 4.20
N TYR A 369 2.00 20.43 4.23
CA TYR A 369 1.59 19.66 3.06
C TYR A 369 0.23 18.99 3.28
N ILE A 370 -0.32 18.40 2.21
CA ILE A 370 -1.52 17.56 2.30
C ILE A 370 -1.11 16.14 2.65
N ASP A 371 -1.48 15.67 3.84
CA ASP A 371 -1.24 14.30 4.29
C ASP A 371 -2.38 13.39 3.82
N VAL A 372 -2.05 12.33 3.07
CA VAL A 372 -3.01 11.38 2.52
C VAL A 372 -2.63 9.98 2.92
N LYS A 373 -3.52 9.27 3.60
CA LYS A 373 -3.33 7.88 4.02
C LYS A 373 -4.39 6.96 3.40
N GLY A 374 -3.93 5.86 2.82
CA GLY A 374 -4.76 4.74 2.38
C GLY A 374 -5.74 5.02 1.22
N LEU A 375 -5.80 6.23 0.69
CA LEU A 375 -6.66 6.60 -0.44
C LEU A 375 -6.07 6.18 -1.78
N GLN A 376 -6.92 6.15 -2.81
CA GLN A 376 -6.55 5.69 -4.16
C GLN A 376 -5.44 6.53 -4.81
N ILE A 377 -5.35 7.81 -4.46
CA ILE A 377 -4.32 8.73 -4.97
C ILE A 377 -2.88 8.24 -4.69
N VAL A 378 -2.66 7.54 -3.57
CA VAL A 378 -1.34 7.02 -3.17
C VAL A 378 -1.12 5.56 -3.58
N ARG A 379 -2.10 4.92 -4.22
CA ARG A 379 -2.03 3.52 -4.63
C ARG A 379 -1.49 3.36 -6.04
N ARG A 380 -0.47 2.51 -6.20
CA ARG A 380 0.19 2.24 -7.49
C ARG A 380 -0.56 1.25 -8.40
N ASP A 381 -1.62 0.61 -7.90
CA ASP A 381 -2.49 -0.29 -8.67
C ASP A 381 -3.63 0.46 -9.38
N ASN A 382 -3.60 1.80 -9.32
CA ASN A 382 -4.51 2.67 -10.04
C ASN A 382 -3.82 3.38 -11.22
N THR A 383 -4.61 3.87 -12.17
CA THR A 383 -4.09 4.58 -13.34
C THR A 383 -3.52 5.96 -12.97
N PRO A 384 -2.54 6.50 -13.73
CA PRO A 384 -2.08 7.87 -13.56
C PRO A 384 -3.22 8.89 -13.64
N HIS A 385 -4.11 8.78 -14.65
CA HIS A 385 -5.30 9.62 -14.79
C HIS A 385 -6.16 9.64 -13.52
N MET A 386 -6.48 8.47 -12.95
CA MET A 386 -7.29 8.41 -11.75
C MET A 386 -6.60 9.05 -10.53
N ARG A 387 -5.28 8.90 -10.43
CA ARG A 387 -4.50 9.56 -9.37
C ARG A 387 -4.53 11.09 -9.50
N GLU A 388 -4.45 11.60 -10.74
CA GLU A 388 -4.58 13.04 -11.04
C GLU A 388 -5.97 13.54 -10.68
N VAL A 389 -7.04 12.88 -11.13
CA VAL A 389 -8.42 13.23 -10.80
C VAL A 389 -8.68 13.22 -9.29
N CYS A 390 -8.22 12.17 -8.58
CA CYS A 390 -8.35 12.13 -7.13
C CYS A 390 -7.60 13.26 -6.44
N LYS A 391 -6.44 13.69 -6.98
CA LYS A 391 -5.68 14.81 -6.45
C LYS A 391 -6.42 16.13 -6.64
N GLU A 392 -6.91 16.39 -7.85
CA GLU A 392 -7.68 17.60 -8.17
C GLU A 392 -8.95 17.69 -7.30
N LEU A 393 -9.72 16.60 -7.19
CA LEU A 393 -10.89 16.54 -6.33
C LEU A 393 -10.55 16.79 -4.86
N LEU A 394 -9.45 16.21 -4.38
CA LEU A 394 -8.99 16.39 -3.01
C LEU A 394 -8.57 17.83 -2.75
N ASP A 395 -7.87 18.47 -3.69
CA ASP A 395 -7.47 19.88 -3.58
C ASP A 395 -8.72 20.79 -3.48
N VAL A 396 -9.76 20.54 -4.27
CA VAL A 396 -11.03 21.28 -4.21
C VAL A 396 -11.74 21.05 -2.88
N VAL A 397 -11.88 19.78 -2.47
CA VAL A 397 -12.54 19.36 -1.22
C VAL A 397 -11.84 19.97 0.01
N LEU A 398 -10.50 20.01 0.03
CA LEU A 398 -9.71 20.58 1.13
C LEU A 398 -9.61 22.11 1.09
N THR A 399 -10.16 22.76 0.07
CA THR A 399 -10.07 24.23 -0.07
C THR A 399 -11.39 24.93 0.26
N SER A 400 -12.51 24.28 -0.03
CA SER A 400 -13.85 24.85 0.19
C SER A 400 -14.75 23.87 0.93
N SER A 401 -15.57 24.40 1.84
CA SER A 401 -16.65 23.66 2.47
C SER A 401 -17.90 23.58 1.59
N ASP A 402 -17.90 24.23 0.42
CA ASP A 402 -18.99 24.17 -0.55
C ASP A 402 -18.97 22.82 -1.30
N PRO A 403 -20.04 22.03 -1.27
CA PRO A 403 -20.12 20.75 -1.98
C PRO A 403 -20.32 20.90 -3.51
N GLY A 404 -20.67 22.08 -4.04
CA GLY A 404 -20.91 22.29 -5.46
C GLY A 404 -19.70 22.00 -6.36
N PRO A 405 -18.55 22.68 -6.14
CA PRO A 405 -17.37 22.52 -6.99
C PRO A 405 -16.83 21.10 -7.12
N PRO A 406 -16.72 20.27 -6.07
CA PRO A 406 -16.30 18.88 -6.22
C PRO A 406 -17.23 18.04 -7.08
N LYS A 407 -18.55 18.29 -7.01
CA LYS A 407 -19.56 17.63 -7.81
C LYS A 407 -19.40 17.91 -9.30
N GLU A 408 -19.24 19.17 -9.66
CA GLU A 408 -19.08 19.57 -11.06
C GLU A 408 -17.77 19.08 -11.65
N LEU A 409 -16.66 19.17 -10.90
CA LEU A 409 -15.38 18.62 -11.33
C LEU A 409 -15.42 17.10 -11.55
N ALA A 410 -16.10 16.36 -10.67
CA ALA A 410 -16.25 14.91 -10.80
C ALA A 410 -17.03 14.52 -12.06
N LYS A 411 -18.08 15.28 -12.41
CA LYS A 411 -18.85 15.09 -13.66
C LYS A 411 -17.99 15.38 -14.88
N GLU A 412 -17.28 16.51 -14.88
CA GLU A 412 -16.40 16.93 -15.98
C GLU A 412 -15.36 15.85 -16.28
N ARG A 413 -14.66 15.33 -15.28
CA ARG A 413 -13.65 14.29 -15.43
C ARG A 413 -14.24 12.94 -15.87
N ALA A 414 -15.48 12.63 -15.49
CA ALA A 414 -16.19 11.44 -15.98
C ALA A 414 -16.50 11.55 -17.48
N ILE A 415 -16.97 12.72 -17.94
CA ILE A 415 -17.27 12.98 -19.36
C ILE A 415 -15.97 12.96 -20.18
N GLU A 416 -14.90 13.60 -19.72
CA GLU A 416 -13.60 13.59 -20.34
C GLU A 416 -13.06 12.15 -20.55
N LEU A 417 -13.19 11.30 -19.53
CA LEU A 417 -12.80 9.89 -19.65
C LEU A 417 -13.65 9.15 -20.70
N LEU A 418 -14.94 9.40 -20.75
CA LEU A 418 -15.86 8.71 -21.64
C LEU A 418 -15.78 9.21 -23.10
N SER A 419 -15.32 10.46 -23.33
CA SER A 419 -15.06 10.98 -24.69
C SER A 419 -13.89 10.26 -25.37
N GLY A 420 -12.98 9.69 -24.59
CA GLY A 420 -11.83 8.97 -25.11
C GLY A 420 -10.61 9.85 -25.39
N ASP A 421 -10.61 11.10 -24.93
CA ASP A 421 -9.53 12.08 -25.16
C ASP A 421 -8.34 11.90 -24.19
N ILE A 422 -8.38 10.87 -23.33
CA ILE A 422 -7.30 10.59 -22.38
C ILE A 422 -6.17 9.80 -23.08
N PRO A 423 -4.92 10.27 -23.03
CA PRO A 423 -3.77 9.55 -23.57
C PRO A 423 -3.61 8.15 -22.94
N ASN A 424 -3.27 7.16 -23.76
CA ASN A 424 -3.14 5.77 -23.32
C ASN A 424 -2.17 5.59 -22.14
N GLU A 425 -1.07 6.37 -22.08
CA GLU A 425 -0.09 6.32 -20.99
C GLU A 425 -0.72 6.64 -19.64
N LYS A 426 -1.75 7.49 -19.62
CA LYS A 426 -2.49 7.84 -18.40
C LYS A 426 -3.47 6.76 -17.94
N LEU A 427 -3.77 5.76 -18.78
CA LEU A 427 -4.68 4.65 -18.50
C LEU A 427 -3.95 3.34 -18.16
N ILE A 428 -2.64 3.32 -18.17
CA ILE A 428 -1.83 2.14 -17.86
C ILE A 428 -1.98 1.77 -16.39
N LEU A 429 -2.37 0.52 -16.16
CA LEU A 429 -2.37 -0.13 -14.85
C LEU A 429 -1.07 -0.92 -14.68
N SER A 430 -0.60 -1.14 -13.45
CA SER A 430 0.56 -1.99 -13.21
C SER A 430 0.39 -2.84 -11.96
N GLN A 431 0.82 -4.10 -12.01
CA GLN A 431 0.80 -5.02 -10.87
C GLN A 431 2.12 -5.79 -10.77
N GLY A 432 2.52 -6.13 -9.53
CA GLY A 432 3.71 -6.95 -9.29
C GLY A 432 3.48 -8.40 -9.67
N LEU A 433 4.43 -8.99 -10.40
CA LEU A 433 4.41 -10.38 -10.82
C LEU A 433 5.01 -11.26 -9.72
N SER A 434 4.28 -12.27 -9.26
CA SER A 434 4.76 -13.27 -8.30
C SER A 434 5.19 -14.54 -9.03
N ASP A 435 6.04 -15.35 -8.39
CA ASP A 435 6.48 -16.65 -8.94
C ASP A 435 5.33 -17.63 -9.13
N THR A 436 4.38 -17.61 -8.18
CA THR A 436 3.27 -18.58 -8.14
C THR A 436 1.96 -17.92 -7.74
N TYR A 437 0.87 -18.47 -8.23
CA TYR A 437 -0.51 -18.08 -7.93
C TYR A 437 -1.37 -19.30 -7.58
N LYS A 438 -2.34 -19.12 -6.68
CA LYS A 438 -3.28 -20.21 -6.33
C LYS A 438 -4.40 -20.31 -7.38
N VAL A 439 -4.52 -21.49 -8.01
CA VAL A 439 -5.59 -21.85 -8.94
C VAL A 439 -6.18 -23.18 -8.51
N GLY A 440 -7.47 -23.20 -8.20
CA GLY A 440 -8.13 -24.44 -7.75
C GLY A 440 -7.46 -25.11 -6.52
N GLY A 441 -6.88 -24.32 -5.61
CA GLY A 441 -6.16 -24.81 -4.41
C GLY A 441 -4.72 -25.25 -4.64
N LYS A 442 -4.23 -25.30 -5.89
CA LYS A 442 -2.84 -25.61 -6.25
C LYS A 442 -2.03 -24.35 -6.54
N ASN A 443 -0.74 -24.38 -6.24
CA ASN A 443 0.19 -23.32 -6.64
C ASN A 443 0.63 -23.55 -8.09
N VAL A 444 0.30 -22.60 -8.97
CA VAL A 444 0.68 -22.61 -10.38
C VAL A 444 1.79 -21.61 -10.59
N SER A 445 2.90 -22.01 -11.23
CA SER A 445 3.99 -21.11 -11.57
C SER A 445 3.62 -20.22 -12.75
N VAL A 446 4.02 -18.96 -12.70
CA VAL A 446 3.84 -18.01 -13.80
C VAL A 446 4.61 -18.40 -15.07
N THR A 447 5.66 -19.22 -14.92
CA THR A 447 6.48 -19.72 -16.05
C THR A 447 5.96 -21.05 -16.63
N SER A 448 5.01 -21.70 -15.96
CA SER A 448 4.45 -22.97 -16.46
C SER A 448 3.41 -22.74 -17.58
N PRO A 449 3.18 -23.72 -18.46
CA PRO A 449 2.10 -23.68 -19.45
C PRO A 449 0.71 -23.47 -18.85
N GLU A 450 0.53 -23.91 -17.58
CA GLU A 450 -0.73 -23.76 -16.85
C GLU A 450 -1.01 -22.32 -16.40
N SER A 451 -0.06 -21.39 -16.61
CA SER A 451 -0.22 -19.96 -16.28
C SER A 451 -1.42 -19.31 -17.00
N ILE A 452 -1.86 -19.86 -18.12
CA ILE A 452 -3.07 -19.44 -18.84
C ILE A 452 -4.34 -19.53 -17.96
N ASN A 453 -4.35 -20.42 -16.96
CA ASN A 453 -5.47 -20.58 -16.03
C ASN A 453 -5.47 -19.59 -14.87
N ILE A 454 -4.46 -18.71 -14.78
CA ILE A 454 -4.36 -17.67 -13.75
C ILE A 454 -5.19 -16.46 -14.18
N ASN A 455 -6.35 -16.27 -13.59
CA ASN A 455 -7.30 -15.19 -13.89
C ASN A 455 -6.86 -13.83 -13.33
N GLN A 456 -5.61 -13.42 -13.62
CA GLN A 456 -5.03 -12.13 -13.23
C GLN A 456 -4.57 -11.36 -14.47
N SER A 457 -5.01 -10.12 -14.64
CA SER A 457 -4.75 -9.30 -15.83
C SER A 457 -3.26 -9.25 -16.22
N HIS A 458 -2.40 -8.94 -15.26
CA HIS A 458 -0.96 -8.83 -15.50
C HIS A 458 -0.30 -10.18 -15.85
N VAL A 459 -0.81 -11.30 -15.33
CA VAL A 459 -0.30 -12.64 -15.68
C VAL A 459 -0.72 -13.03 -17.10
N GLN A 460 -1.96 -12.71 -17.50
CA GLN A 460 -2.42 -12.97 -18.87
C GLN A 460 -1.62 -12.15 -19.90
N VAL A 461 -1.27 -10.91 -19.57
CA VAL A 461 -0.39 -10.10 -20.44
C VAL A 461 1.00 -10.73 -20.58
N VAL A 462 1.59 -11.21 -19.49
CA VAL A 462 2.89 -11.94 -19.54
C VAL A 462 2.79 -13.19 -20.38
N THR A 463 1.69 -13.94 -20.29
CA THR A 463 1.45 -15.13 -21.11
C THR A 463 1.36 -14.77 -22.60
N LYS A 464 0.56 -13.77 -22.97
CA LYS A 464 0.45 -13.26 -24.34
C LYS A 464 1.79 -12.75 -24.89
N MET A 465 2.57 -12.00 -24.07
CA MET A 465 3.90 -11.53 -24.48
C MET A 465 4.84 -12.70 -24.78
N ARG A 466 4.84 -13.73 -23.92
CA ARG A 466 5.66 -14.94 -24.10
C ARG A 466 5.27 -15.71 -25.37
N GLU A 467 3.99 -15.87 -25.66
CA GLU A 467 3.49 -16.52 -26.87
C GLU A 467 3.93 -15.79 -28.13
N ARG A 468 3.89 -14.45 -28.14
CA ARG A 468 4.30 -13.63 -29.28
C ARG A 468 5.81 -13.57 -29.47
N LYS A 469 6.56 -13.39 -28.38
CA LYS A 469 8.03 -13.26 -28.42
C LYS A 469 8.64 -13.78 -27.12
N PRO A 470 9.00 -15.08 -27.09
CA PRO A 470 9.61 -15.69 -25.91
C PRO A 470 10.85 -14.92 -25.44
N GLY A 471 10.93 -14.65 -24.13
CA GLY A 471 12.02 -13.92 -23.50
C GLY A 471 11.86 -12.39 -23.47
N SER A 472 10.78 -11.83 -24.01
CA SER A 472 10.47 -10.38 -23.92
C SER A 472 9.62 -10.02 -22.68
N GLU A 473 9.04 -11.03 -22.03
CA GLU A 473 8.14 -10.85 -20.89
C GLU A 473 8.86 -10.40 -19.61
N PRO A 474 8.17 -9.66 -18.74
CA PRO A 474 8.66 -9.31 -17.41
C PRO A 474 8.96 -10.54 -16.54
N GLN A 475 9.98 -10.43 -15.70
CA GLN A 475 10.41 -11.48 -14.78
C GLN A 475 9.64 -11.40 -13.45
N SER A 476 9.62 -12.51 -12.70
CA SER A 476 9.07 -12.50 -11.35
C SER A 476 9.73 -11.44 -10.46
N GLY A 477 8.90 -10.72 -9.73
CA GLY A 477 9.30 -9.57 -8.92
C GLY A 477 9.22 -8.22 -9.65
N ASP A 478 9.07 -8.22 -10.97
CA ASP A 478 8.82 -7.00 -11.76
C ASP A 478 7.37 -6.54 -11.64
N ARG A 479 7.12 -5.30 -12.04
CA ARG A 479 5.76 -4.82 -12.26
C ARG A 479 5.42 -4.92 -13.75
N VAL A 480 4.27 -5.52 -14.04
CA VAL A 480 3.75 -5.68 -15.40
C VAL A 480 2.78 -4.55 -15.68
N PRO A 481 3.07 -3.66 -16.63
CA PRO A 481 2.11 -2.69 -17.11
C PRO A 481 1.08 -3.37 -18.02
N TYR A 482 -0.17 -2.91 -17.96
CA TYR A 482 -1.23 -3.35 -18.87
C TYR A 482 -2.30 -2.28 -19.05
N ILE A 483 -3.01 -2.35 -20.17
CA ILE A 483 -4.16 -1.52 -20.49
C ILE A 483 -5.36 -2.40 -20.81
N LEU A 484 -6.57 -1.91 -20.59
CA LEU A 484 -7.80 -2.68 -20.82
C LEU A 484 -8.44 -2.25 -22.15
N THR A 485 -8.57 -3.20 -23.06
CA THR A 485 -9.03 -2.98 -24.44
C THR A 485 -10.48 -3.38 -24.63
N LYS A 486 -11.14 -2.81 -25.63
CA LYS A 486 -12.47 -3.26 -26.06
C LYS A 486 -12.39 -4.69 -26.57
N THR A 487 -13.38 -5.50 -26.19
CA THR A 487 -13.56 -6.87 -26.66
C THR A 487 -14.94 -7.00 -27.28
N THR A 488 -15.10 -7.97 -28.14
CA THR A 488 -16.40 -8.29 -28.78
C THR A 488 -17.37 -8.94 -27.83
N ASP A 489 -16.87 -9.63 -26.77
CA ASP A 489 -17.71 -10.19 -25.71
C ASP A 489 -18.01 -9.11 -24.65
N PRO A 490 -19.28 -8.70 -24.50
CA PRO A 490 -19.69 -7.75 -23.46
C PRO A 490 -19.50 -8.26 -22.04
N LYS A 491 -19.31 -9.58 -21.85
CA LYS A 491 -19.12 -10.23 -20.55
C LYS A 491 -17.65 -10.51 -20.23
N ALA A 492 -16.74 -10.17 -21.15
CA ALA A 492 -15.31 -10.40 -20.97
C ALA A 492 -14.81 -9.78 -19.66
N LYS A 493 -14.06 -10.56 -18.92
CA LYS A 493 -13.49 -10.16 -17.63
C LYS A 493 -12.23 -9.31 -17.83
N ALA A 494 -11.80 -8.61 -16.78
CA ALA A 494 -10.63 -7.72 -16.83
C ALA A 494 -9.36 -8.40 -17.37
N TYR A 495 -9.13 -9.66 -17.01
CA TYR A 495 -7.93 -10.38 -17.45
C TYR A 495 -7.96 -10.76 -18.95
N GLU A 496 -9.13 -10.91 -19.53
CA GLU A 496 -9.33 -11.15 -20.98
C GLU A 496 -9.12 -9.87 -21.79
N LYS A 497 -9.52 -8.71 -21.22
CA LYS A 497 -9.36 -7.38 -21.81
C LYS A 497 -7.93 -6.83 -21.69
N ALA A 498 -7.12 -7.39 -20.80
CA ALA A 498 -5.78 -6.87 -20.52
C ALA A 498 -4.80 -7.15 -21.66
N GLU A 499 -4.04 -6.11 -22.04
CA GLU A 499 -3.06 -6.18 -23.12
C GLU A 499 -1.80 -5.36 -22.79
N ASP A 500 -0.68 -5.68 -23.42
CA ASP A 500 0.55 -4.89 -23.33
C ASP A 500 0.36 -3.50 -23.96
N PRO A 501 0.68 -2.40 -23.24
CA PRO A 501 0.49 -1.06 -23.75
C PRO A 501 1.20 -0.77 -25.07
N LYS A 502 2.41 -1.30 -25.26
CA LYS A 502 3.15 -1.14 -26.52
C LYS A 502 2.45 -1.84 -27.69
N TYR A 503 1.97 -3.05 -27.44
CA TYR A 503 1.24 -3.82 -28.45
C TYR A 503 -0.07 -3.13 -28.84
N VAL A 504 -0.77 -2.52 -27.88
CA VAL A 504 -1.99 -1.73 -28.13
C VAL A 504 -1.70 -0.52 -29.01
N GLU A 505 -0.61 0.20 -28.75
CA GLU A 505 -0.18 1.37 -29.52
C GLU A 505 0.23 0.97 -30.94
N GLU A 506 1.10 -0.05 -31.09
CA GLU A 506 1.60 -0.54 -32.37
C GLU A 506 0.48 -1.04 -33.29
N HIS A 507 -0.58 -1.61 -32.74
CA HIS A 507 -1.67 -2.22 -33.54
C HIS A 507 -2.97 -1.39 -33.52
N GLY A 508 -2.99 -0.22 -32.89
CA GLY A 508 -4.16 0.66 -32.84
C GLY A 508 -5.37 0.02 -32.16
N ILE A 509 -5.16 -0.83 -31.13
CA ILE A 509 -6.25 -1.55 -30.47
C ILE A 509 -7.08 -0.57 -29.61
N PRO A 510 -8.41 -0.51 -29.74
CA PRO A 510 -9.23 0.46 -29.04
C PRO A 510 -9.31 0.16 -27.52
N VAL A 511 -9.08 1.20 -26.71
CA VAL A 511 -9.20 1.13 -25.26
C VAL A 511 -10.66 1.12 -24.80
N ASP A 512 -10.98 0.39 -23.73
CA ASP A 512 -12.33 0.30 -23.18
C ASP A 512 -12.58 1.38 -22.12
N TYR A 513 -12.75 2.63 -22.54
CA TYR A 513 -13.03 3.78 -21.65
C TYR A 513 -14.26 3.57 -20.76
N HIS A 514 -15.28 2.87 -21.28
CA HIS A 514 -16.48 2.57 -20.51
C HIS A 514 -16.18 1.60 -19.35
N TYR A 515 -15.33 0.59 -19.57
CA TYR A 515 -14.87 -0.29 -18.53
C TYR A 515 -14.05 0.47 -17.47
N TYR A 516 -13.16 1.39 -17.91
CA TYR A 516 -12.42 2.25 -16.99
C TYR A 516 -13.34 3.12 -16.16
N PHE A 517 -14.36 3.73 -16.76
CA PHE A 517 -15.35 4.54 -16.05
C PHE A 517 -16.04 3.72 -14.96
N LEU A 518 -16.66 2.59 -15.32
CA LEU A 518 -17.46 1.79 -14.38
C LEU A 518 -16.62 1.12 -13.27
N ASN A 519 -15.41 0.66 -13.59
CA ASN A 519 -14.65 -0.23 -12.70
C ASN A 519 -13.40 0.42 -12.08
N LYS A 520 -12.91 1.52 -12.64
CA LYS A 520 -11.69 2.17 -12.18
C LYS A 520 -11.89 3.62 -11.74
N PHE A 521 -12.91 4.30 -12.25
CA PHE A 521 -13.20 5.69 -11.94
C PHE A 521 -14.30 5.84 -10.87
N LEU A 522 -15.49 5.25 -11.09
CA LEU A 522 -16.64 5.46 -10.22
C LEU A 522 -16.38 5.19 -8.74
N ASN A 523 -15.90 4.00 -8.40
CA ASN A 523 -15.73 3.63 -7.00
C ASN A 523 -14.70 4.51 -6.27
N PRO A 524 -13.50 4.79 -6.82
CA PRO A 524 -12.55 5.70 -6.17
C PRO A 524 -13.07 7.11 -5.97
N VAL A 525 -13.81 7.66 -6.94
CA VAL A 525 -14.39 9.00 -6.82
C VAL A 525 -15.55 9.01 -5.82
N CYS A 526 -16.44 8.02 -5.88
CA CYS A 526 -17.53 7.88 -4.90
C CYS A 526 -16.96 7.77 -3.48
N ASP A 527 -15.95 6.90 -3.28
CA ASP A 527 -15.28 6.75 -1.99
C ASP A 527 -14.68 8.08 -1.48
N LEU A 528 -14.13 8.89 -2.39
CA LEU A 528 -13.51 10.18 -2.04
C LEU A 528 -14.54 11.24 -1.65
N LEU A 529 -15.71 11.22 -2.25
CA LEU A 529 -16.77 12.20 -2.04
C LEU A 529 -17.84 11.76 -1.02
N ASP A 530 -17.80 10.50 -0.55
CA ASP A 530 -18.74 9.93 0.44
C ASP A 530 -18.96 10.79 1.71
N PRO A 531 -17.92 11.46 2.28
CA PRO A 531 -18.14 12.33 3.43
C PRO A 531 -18.95 13.61 3.16
N LEU A 532 -19.17 13.97 1.89
CA LEU A 532 -19.81 15.23 1.48
C LEU A 532 -21.26 15.05 1.00
N TYR A 533 -21.63 13.84 0.55
CA TYR A 533 -22.94 13.58 -0.08
C TYR A 533 -23.52 12.26 0.44
N GLU A 534 -24.84 12.16 0.52
CA GLU A 534 -25.52 10.95 1.01
C GLU A 534 -25.46 9.79 0.01
N ASN A 535 -25.59 10.08 -1.28
CA ASN A 535 -25.55 9.08 -2.36
C ASN A 535 -24.79 9.59 -3.58
N VAL A 536 -23.45 9.61 -3.46
CA VAL A 536 -22.54 10.14 -4.48
C VAL A 536 -22.81 9.57 -5.88
N LYS A 537 -23.03 8.25 -5.96
CA LYS A 537 -23.21 7.56 -7.25
C LYS A 537 -24.45 8.00 -7.99
N GLU A 538 -25.56 8.17 -7.28
CA GLU A 538 -26.85 8.60 -7.85
C GLU A 538 -26.83 10.09 -8.14
N GLU A 539 -26.40 10.90 -7.16
CA GLU A 539 -26.45 12.36 -7.23
C GLU A 539 -25.50 12.96 -8.26
N ILE A 540 -24.33 12.36 -8.45
CA ILE A 540 -23.30 12.87 -9.35
C ILE A 540 -23.34 12.17 -10.71
N PHE A 541 -23.42 10.84 -10.70
CA PHE A 541 -23.19 10.01 -11.89
C PHE A 541 -24.45 9.32 -12.43
N GLY A 542 -25.62 9.45 -11.79
CA GLY A 542 -26.83 8.73 -12.19
C GLY A 542 -27.22 8.94 -13.63
N GLU A 543 -27.21 10.18 -14.13
CA GLU A 543 -27.50 10.52 -15.53
C GLU A 543 -26.45 9.95 -16.48
N ILE A 544 -25.16 10.13 -16.16
CA ILE A 544 -24.02 9.64 -16.98
C ILE A 544 -24.07 8.11 -17.10
N ILE A 545 -24.31 7.40 -16.00
CA ILE A 545 -24.46 5.95 -15.99
C ILE A 545 -25.63 5.51 -16.86
N ASN A 546 -26.77 6.20 -16.79
CA ASN A 546 -27.96 5.85 -17.54
C ASN A 546 -27.79 6.06 -19.06
N GLN A 547 -27.12 7.15 -19.45
CA GLN A 547 -26.79 7.43 -20.87
C GLN A 547 -25.84 6.40 -21.48
N HIS A 548 -24.90 5.86 -20.66
CA HIS A 548 -23.87 4.93 -21.12
C HIS A 548 -24.16 3.47 -20.72
N LYS A 549 -25.36 3.14 -20.23
CA LYS A 549 -25.74 1.73 -20.05
C LYS A 549 -25.74 1.02 -21.39
N PRO A 550 -24.99 -0.09 -21.56
CA PRO A 550 -25.15 -0.90 -22.74
C PRO A 550 -26.62 -1.28 -22.88
N PRO A 551 -27.19 -1.24 -24.10
CA PRO A 551 -28.58 -1.66 -24.28
C PRO A 551 -28.72 -3.05 -23.68
N LYS A 552 -29.68 -3.21 -22.76
CA LYS A 552 -29.96 -4.53 -22.17
C LYS A 552 -30.13 -5.49 -23.34
N PRO A 553 -29.33 -6.58 -23.41
CA PRO A 553 -29.56 -7.57 -24.46
C PRO A 553 -31.02 -7.97 -24.32
N LYS A 554 -31.81 -7.72 -25.37
CA LYS A 554 -33.20 -8.16 -25.39
C LYS A 554 -33.13 -9.66 -25.12
N LYS A 555 -33.52 -10.08 -23.92
CA LYS A 555 -33.62 -11.51 -23.62
C LYS A 555 -34.56 -12.09 -24.67
N GLU A 556 -33.99 -12.90 -25.55
CA GLU A 556 -34.81 -13.64 -26.47
C GLU A 556 -35.84 -14.42 -25.65
N PRO A 557 -37.13 -14.30 -25.93
CA PRO A 557 -38.12 -14.94 -25.11
C PRO A 557 -37.85 -16.44 -25.03
N SER A 558 -38.02 -17.01 -23.85
CA SER A 558 -37.81 -18.44 -23.64
C SER A 558 -38.77 -19.23 -24.55
N LEU A 559 -38.20 -20.05 -25.42
CA LEU A 559 -38.97 -20.88 -26.35
C LEU A 559 -40.01 -21.78 -25.62
N SER A 560 -39.74 -22.13 -24.37
CA SER A 560 -40.63 -22.95 -23.54
C SER A 560 -41.90 -22.21 -23.11
N GLY A 561 -41.86 -20.86 -23.00
CA GLY A 561 -43.01 -20.02 -22.61
C GLY A 561 -43.83 -19.50 -23.78
N MET A 562 -43.36 -19.63 -25.04
CA MET A 562 -44.02 -19.09 -26.22
C MET A 562 -45.23 -19.98 -26.64
N LYS A 563 -46.33 -19.32 -26.96
CA LYS A 563 -47.51 -19.94 -27.57
C LYS A 563 -47.26 -20.29 -29.05
N LYS A 564 -48.13 -21.13 -29.64
CA LYS A 564 -47.92 -21.60 -31.02
C LYS A 564 -47.84 -20.46 -32.02
N ASP A 565 -48.72 -19.48 -31.90
CA ASP A 565 -48.77 -18.32 -32.82
C ASP A 565 -47.53 -17.44 -32.72
N GLU A 566 -46.96 -17.30 -31.53
CA GLU A 566 -45.70 -16.59 -31.29
C GLU A 566 -44.48 -17.33 -31.89
N LEU A 567 -44.47 -18.67 -31.81
CA LEU A 567 -43.43 -19.50 -32.41
C LEU A 567 -43.51 -19.48 -33.95
N VAL A 568 -44.73 -19.47 -34.50
CA VAL A 568 -44.94 -19.34 -35.95
C VAL A 568 -44.47 -17.97 -36.42
N ALA A 569 -44.85 -16.89 -35.73
CA ALA A 569 -44.39 -15.54 -36.05
C ALA A 569 -42.85 -15.41 -36.00
N GLU A 570 -42.21 -16.04 -35.02
CA GLU A 570 -40.76 -16.03 -34.87
C GLU A 570 -40.03 -16.90 -35.93
N CYS A 571 -40.62 -18.05 -36.32
CA CYS A 571 -40.15 -18.84 -37.45
C CYS A 571 -40.23 -18.02 -38.75
N LYS A 572 -41.31 -17.35 -38.98
CA LYS A 572 -41.51 -16.44 -40.15
C LYS A 572 -40.48 -15.32 -40.19
N ARG A 573 -40.24 -14.68 -39.02
CA ARG A 573 -39.22 -13.61 -38.89
C ARG A 573 -37.80 -14.08 -39.21
N LEU A 574 -37.51 -15.36 -38.96
CA LEU A 574 -36.19 -15.96 -39.21
C LEU A 574 -36.12 -16.73 -40.53
N GLY A 575 -37.14 -16.69 -41.37
CA GLY A 575 -37.19 -17.41 -42.67
C GLY A 575 -37.21 -18.93 -42.52
N LEU A 576 -37.75 -19.46 -41.42
CA LEU A 576 -37.90 -20.87 -41.13
C LEU A 576 -39.30 -21.35 -41.49
N ASP A 577 -39.44 -22.63 -41.78
CA ASP A 577 -40.75 -23.24 -42.06
C ASP A 577 -41.69 -23.09 -40.85
N GLU A 578 -42.88 -22.52 -41.09
CA GLU A 578 -43.90 -22.13 -40.13
C GLU A 578 -44.84 -23.29 -39.77
N SER A 579 -44.75 -24.41 -40.49
CA SER A 579 -45.64 -25.56 -40.32
C SER A 579 -45.16 -26.52 -39.22
N GLY A 580 -46.08 -27.11 -38.46
CA GLY A 580 -45.80 -28.16 -37.50
C GLY A 580 -46.38 -27.98 -36.12
N THR A 581 -46.07 -28.92 -35.23
CA THR A 581 -46.45 -28.93 -33.82
C THR A 581 -45.55 -27.97 -33.01
N LEU A 582 -46.02 -27.59 -31.81
CA LEU A 582 -45.23 -26.79 -30.84
C LEU A 582 -43.80 -27.29 -30.63
N VAL A 583 -43.63 -28.62 -30.63
CA VAL A 583 -42.32 -29.29 -30.43
C VAL A 583 -41.44 -29.07 -31.64
N ILE A 584 -41.98 -29.18 -32.86
CA ILE A 584 -41.25 -28.98 -34.11
C ILE A 584 -40.79 -27.54 -34.28
N LEU A 585 -41.69 -26.57 -34.02
CA LEU A 585 -41.37 -25.16 -34.11
C LEU A 585 -40.29 -24.73 -33.10
N ARG A 586 -40.42 -25.24 -31.86
CA ARG A 586 -39.38 -25.03 -30.83
C ARG A 586 -38.04 -25.64 -31.22
N GLY A 587 -38.06 -26.82 -31.82
CA GLY A 587 -36.85 -27.51 -32.31
C GLY A 587 -36.12 -26.70 -33.37
N ARG A 588 -36.87 -26.22 -34.41
CA ARG A 588 -36.31 -25.37 -35.51
C ARG A 588 -35.73 -24.06 -34.96
N LEU A 589 -36.44 -23.38 -34.07
CA LEU A 589 -35.92 -22.14 -33.47
C LEU A 589 -34.71 -22.36 -32.58
N LYS A 590 -34.66 -23.48 -31.84
CA LYS A 590 -33.51 -23.86 -31.05
C LYS A 590 -32.30 -24.13 -31.94
N GLU A 591 -32.49 -24.86 -33.03
CA GLU A 591 -31.43 -25.17 -33.99
C GLU A 591 -30.91 -23.92 -34.74
N SER A 592 -31.83 -23.01 -35.11
CA SER A 592 -31.46 -21.71 -35.69
C SER A 592 -30.66 -20.84 -34.75
N ARG A 593 -31.04 -20.80 -33.46
CA ARG A 593 -30.30 -20.10 -32.40
C ARG A 593 -28.91 -20.70 -32.16
N MET A 594 -28.80 -22.04 -32.18
CA MET A 594 -27.51 -22.73 -32.07
C MET A 594 -26.62 -22.48 -33.28
N LYS A 595 -27.16 -22.52 -34.52
CA LYS A 595 -26.40 -22.20 -35.77
C LYS A 595 -25.90 -20.76 -35.78
N LYS A 596 -26.70 -19.81 -35.26
CA LYS A 596 -26.30 -18.40 -35.15
C LYS A 596 -25.16 -18.23 -34.14
N GLN A 597 -25.17 -19.00 -33.07
CA GLN A 597 -24.10 -19.00 -32.04
C GLN A 597 -22.83 -19.63 -32.60
N GLN A 598 -22.94 -20.75 -33.34
CA GLN A 598 -21.83 -21.43 -34.01
C GLN A 598 -21.21 -20.59 -35.16
N SER A 599 -22.03 -19.88 -35.94
CA SER A 599 -21.53 -19.00 -37.01
C SER A 599 -20.77 -17.79 -36.48
N VAL A 600 -21.08 -17.32 -35.28
CA VAL A 600 -20.33 -16.27 -34.58
C VAL A 600 -18.97 -16.83 -34.11
N GLU A 601 -18.95 -18.05 -33.57
CA GLU A 601 -17.70 -18.73 -33.16
C GLU A 601 -16.82 -19.07 -34.39
N ASP A 602 -17.39 -19.43 -35.54
CA ASP A 602 -16.67 -19.71 -36.77
C ASP A 602 -16.14 -18.43 -37.44
N LEU A 603 -16.85 -17.31 -37.36
CA LEU A 603 -16.35 -15.99 -37.77
C LEU A 603 -15.13 -15.57 -36.95
N PHE A 604 -15.12 -15.87 -35.67
CA PHE A 604 -13.97 -15.64 -34.81
C PHE A 604 -12.77 -16.52 -35.17
N LYS A 605 -12.99 -17.82 -35.40
CA LYS A 605 -11.94 -18.73 -35.84
C LYS A 605 -11.35 -18.35 -37.20
N ASN A 606 -12.18 -17.88 -38.13
CA ASN A 606 -11.74 -17.40 -39.45
C ASN A 606 -10.99 -16.08 -39.37
N TYR A 607 -11.35 -15.19 -38.43
CA TYR A 607 -10.59 -13.97 -38.19
C TYR A 607 -9.21 -14.27 -37.58
N GLU A 608 -9.12 -15.19 -36.62
CA GLU A 608 -7.85 -15.67 -36.07
C GLU A 608 -6.96 -16.36 -37.13
N GLN A 609 -7.55 -17.12 -38.06
CA GLN A 609 -6.81 -17.74 -39.17
C GLN A 609 -6.38 -16.77 -40.26
N SER A 610 -7.11 -15.67 -40.47
CA SER A 610 -6.74 -14.63 -41.43
C SER A 610 -5.63 -13.72 -40.91
N THR A 611 -5.54 -13.52 -39.63
CA THR A 611 -4.46 -12.76 -38.98
C THR A 611 -3.16 -13.57 -38.87
N SER A 612 -3.24 -14.90 -38.83
CA SER A 612 -2.05 -15.77 -38.82
C SER A 612 -1.43 -16.04 -40.20
N LYS A 613 -2.06 -15.62 -41.32
CA LYS A 613 -1.57 -15.83 -42.67
C LYS A 613 -0.89 -14.62 -43.35
N ASN A 614 -0.82 -13.48 -42.65
CA ASN A 614 -0.15 -12.28 -43.14
C ASN A 614 1.14 -11.99 -42.36
N GLU A 615 2.03 -12.99 -42.24
CA GLU A 615 3.43 -12.73 -41.95
C GLU A 615 4.18 -12.64 -43.29
N PRO A 616 4.85 -11.53 -43.63
CA PRO A 616 5.84 -11.52 -44.68
C PRO A 616 7.13 -12.18 -44.18
N LEU A 617 7.69 -13.00 -45.04
CA LEU A 617 8.97 -13.73 -44.94
C LEU A 617 10.15 -12.86 -44.50
#